data_ed361932777f07208f4739387d570c5c
#
_entry.id   ed361932777f07208f4739387d570c5c
#
_cell.length_a   1.000
_cell.length_b   1.000
_cell.length_c   1.000
_cell.angle_alpha   90.00
_cell.angle_beta   90.00
_cell.angle_gamma   90.00
#
_symmetry.space_group_name_H-M   'P 1'
#
loop_
_entity.id
_entity.type
_entity.pdbx_description
1 polymer ?
#
loop_
_entity_poly.entity_id
_entity_poly.type
_entity_poly.pdbx_seq_one_letter_code
_entity_poly.pdbx_strand_id
1 'polypeptide(L)'
;MRCDRHLKGIRLKRRQFSALAASATLGLGLSRQASAQGGAPISAADYARIGSPVPVSTPPGTVDVVEFFSYACPHCFEFEPTLEAWLKHKAPEIRFRRSPVPFLQNFRVFQPAYFALEAMGAVDVMQQKIFDAFHKERQRLDKPEDIAALVAKNGLDPKKFMAGFSAFGTGVKVSQANQLFTDSSANGVPTVMVQGRFLTSPTLVKAATIPESETRAVLAIDYLVAQVRAGH
;
A
#
# COMPACT_ATOMS: atom_id res chain seq x y z
N MET A 1 -0.50 73.71 35.08
CA MET A 1 -1.10 73.39 36.36
C MET A 1 -0.42 72.17 36.95
N ARG A 2 0.23 72.38 38.08
CA ARG A 2 0.90 71.36 38.92
C ARG A 2 -0.11 70.39 39.51
N CYS A 3 0.28 69.11 39.65
CA CYS A 3 0.12 68.43 40.95
C CYS A 3 0.99 67.18 40.99
N ASP A 4 2.01 67.32 41.78
CA ASP A 4 2.76 66.23 42.41
C ASP A 4 1.87 65.45 43.39
N ARG A 5 2.15 64.17 43.56
CA ARG A 5 2.15 63.50 44.89
C ARG A 5 2.53 62.03 44.79
N HIS A 6 3.64 61.80 45.28
CA HIS A 6 4.06 61.04 46.46
C HIS A 6 4.38 59.55 46.23
N LEU A 7 5.67 59.36 46.11
CA LEU A 7 6.36 58.14 46.48
C LEU A 7 6.24 57.87 47.94
N LYS A 8 5.72 56.73 48.38
CA LYS A 8 5.94 56.18 49.68
C LYS A 8 6.69 54.87 49.54
N GLY A 9 7.97 54.89 49.91
CA GLY A 9 8.85 53.75 50.01
C GLY A 9 8.40 52.79 51.10
N ILE A 10 8.39 51.52 50.77
CA ILE A 10 8.27 50.44 51.73
C ILE A 10 9.66 49.84 51.90
N ARG A 11 10.20 50.07 53.11
CA ARG A 11 11.46 49.52 53.59
C ARG A 11 11.30 48.00 53.76
N LEU A 12 12.07 47.22 53.02
CA LEU A 12 12.28 45.80 53.29
C LEU A 12 13.16 45.65 54.56
N LYS A 13 12.58 45.12 55.60
CA LYS A 13 13.34 44.66 56.80
C LYS A 13 13.98 43.29 56.42
N ARG A 14 15.31 43.34 56.36
CA ARG A 14 16.12 42.12 56.46
C ARG A 14 15.96 41.53 57.86
N ARG A 15 15.50 40.33 57.96
CA ARG A 15 15.77 39.29 58.96
C ARG A 15 14.58 38.41 59.13
N GLN A 16 14.71 37.24 58.46
CA GLN A 16 14.40 35.95 59.07
C GLN A 16 14.84 34.87 58.11
N PHE A 17 16.08 34.49 58.23
CA PHE A 17 16.54 33.15 57.85
C PHE A 17 16.13 32.27 59.04
N SER A 18 15.33 31.25 58.75
CA SER A 18 15.44 29.95 59.44
C SER A 18 14.42 29.00 58.91
N ALA A 19 14.94 27.91 58.36
CA ALA A 19 14.45 26.55 58.42
C ALA A 19 12.99 26.30 58.06
N LEU A 20 12.79 25.56 56.99
CA LEU A 20 12.07 24.29 57.11
C LEU A 20 12.01 23.57 55.77
N ALA A 21 12.56 22.37 55.87
CA ALA A 21 11.96 21.15 55.37
C ALA A 21 12.00 20.90 53.88
N ALA A 22 12.88 19.99 53.58
CA ALA A 22 12.82 19.09 52.44
C ALA A 22 11.40 18.53 52.23
N SER A 23 10.74 19.02 51.22
CA SER A 23 9.61 18.31 50.62
C SER A 23 10.13 17.69 49.34
N ALA A 24 10.50 16.43 49.47
CA ALA A 24 10.73 15.54 48.32
C ALA A 24 9.42 15.42 47.55
N THR A 25 9.23 16.27 46.55
CA THR A 25 8.23 16.05 45.54
C THR A 25 8.74 14.90 44.67
N LEU A 26 8.28 13.67 44.98
CA LEU A 26 8.24 12.60 44.01
C LEU A 26 7.44 13.12 42.80
N GLY A 27 8.16 13.68 41.84
CA GLY A 27 7.65 13.87 40.52
C GLY A 27 7.36 12.49 39.93
N LEU A 28 6.14 12.00 40.12
CA LEU A 28 5.58 10.97 39.25
C LEU A 28 5.65 11.54 37.83
N GLY A 29 6.74 11.21 37.14
CA GLY A 29 6.82 11.32 35.69
C GLY A 29 5.70 10.49 35.14
N LEU A 30 4.56 11.10 34.87
CA LEU A 30 3.59 10.59 33.91
C LEU A 30 4.32 10.60 32.56
N SER A 31 5.08 9.53 32.34
CA SER A 31 5.45 9.13 31.00
C SER A 31 4.11 8.96 30.26
N ARG A 32 3.71 10.00 29.54
CA ARG A 32 2.74 9.84 28.46
C ARG A 32 3.37 8.81 27.53
N GLN A 33 3.09 7.56 27.79
CA GLN A 33 3.15 6.57 26.74
C GLN A 33 2.17 7.10 25.69
N ALA A 34 2.73 7.74 24.67
CA ALA A 34 2.04 7.88 23.41
C ALA A 34 1.66 6.45 23.03
N SER A 35 0.40 6.11 23.23
CA SER A 35 -0.19 4.91 22.69
C SER A 35 -0.05 5.09 21.18
N ALA A 36 1.06 4.59 20.63
CA ALA A 36 1.13 4.29 19.22
C ALA A 36 -0.08 3.40 18.98
N GLN A 37 -1.03 3.87 18.21
CA GLN A 37 -2.11 3.06 17.62
C GLN A 37 -1.46 2.10 16.62
N GLY A 38 -0.55 1.26 17.10
CA GLY A 38 0.09 0.21 16.35
C GLY A 38 -0.59 -1.08 16.75
N GLY A 39 -1.27 -1.70 15.81
CA GLY A 39 -1.70 -3.09 15.94
C GLY A 39 -0.54 -3.98 16.42
N ALA A 40 -0.84 -5.22 16.80
CA ALA A 40 0.18 -6.19 17.22
C ALA A 40 1.34 -6.23 16.20
N PRO A 41 2.59 -6.40 16.66
CA PRO A 41 3.76 -6.49 15.78
C PRO A 41 3.56 -7.52 14.66
N ILE A 42 4.14 -7.26 13.49
CA ILE A 42 4.12 -8.22 12.38
C ILE A 42 4.90 -9.46 12.80
N SER A 43 4.31 -10.61 12.57
CA SER A 43 4.82 -11.91 12.95
C SER A 43 4.88 -12.85 11.74
N ALA A 44 5.50 -14.02 11.91
CA ALA A 44 5.55 -15.06 10.89
C ALA A 44 4.15 -15.57 10.45
N ALA A 45 3.09 -15.21 11.16
CA ALA A 45 1.72 -15.53 10.79
C ALA A 45 1.11 -14.55 9.78
N ASP A 46 1.78 -13.42 9.50
CA ASP A 46 1.29 -12.37 8.62
C ASP A 46 1.88 -12.45 7.20
N TYR A 47 2.78 -13.40 6.95
CA TYR A 47 3.38 -13.65 5.65
C TYR A 47 3.79 -15.11 5.48
N ALA A 48 3.98 -15.51 4.24
CA ALA A 48 4.54 -16.82 3.90
C ALA A 48 5.91 -16.64 3.24
N ARG A 49 6.81 -17.60 3.44
CA ARG A 49 8.07 -17.69 2.67
C ARG A 49 7.86 -18.53 1.42
N ILE A 50 8.37 -18.07 0.31
CA ILE A 50 8.40 -18.85 -0.93
C ILE A 50 9.50 -19.88 -0.80
N GLY A 51 9.18 -21.17 -1.01
CA GLY A 51 10.10 -22.28 -0.82
C GLY A 51 11.31 -22.22 -1.77
N SER A 52 11.08 -21.85 -3.02
CA SER A 52 12.13 -21.57 -4.02
C SER A 52 12.01 -20.13 -4.44
N PRO A 53 12.92 -19.22 -4.04
CA PRO A 53 12.82 -17.81 -4.37
C PRO A 53 12.72 -17.58 -5.88
N VAL A 54 11.78 -16.71 -6.26
CA VAL A 54 11.61 -16.29 -7.67
C VAL A 54 12.68 -15.25 -8.00
N PRO A 55 13.44 -15.42 -9.08
CA PRO A 55 14.42 -14.43 -9.50
C PRO A 55 13.79 -13.05 -9.76
N VAL A 56 14.39 -12.02 -9.22
CA VAL A 56 14.00 -10.63 -9.44
C VAL A 56 15.17 -9.84 -10.02
N SER A 57 14.85 -8.84 -10.85
CA SER A 57 15.83 -7.94 -11.42
C SER A 57 15.44 -6.51 -11.04
N THR A 58 16.07 -6.01 -9.97
CA THR A 58 15.86 -4.64 -9.48
C THR A 58 17.18 -3.88 -9.42
N PRO A 59 17.16 -2.56 -9.57
CA PRO A 59 18.35 -1.74 -9.31
C PRO A 59 18.86 -1.96 -7.88
N PRO A 60 20.18 -1.87 -7.65
CA PRO A 60 20.74 -1.94 -6.31
C PRO A 60 20.06 -0.95 -5.35
N GLY A 61 19.75 -1.40 -4.14
CA GLY A 61 19.13 -0.57 -3.11
C GLY A 61 17.60 -0.47 -3.18
N THR A 62 16.96 -1.04 -4.21
CA THR A 62 15.49 -1.13 -4.31
C THR A 62 14.99 -2.55 -4.06
N VAL A 63 13.79 -2.68 -3.50
CA VAL A 63 13.12 -3.96 -3.25
C VAL A 63 12.02 -4.17 -4.28
N ASP A 64 11.97 -5.34 -4.92
CA ASP A 64 10.89 -5.70 -5.85
C ASP A 64 9.61 -6.02 -5.07
N VAL A 65 8.53 -5.33 -5.41
CA VAL A 65 7.20 -5.55 -4.82
C VAL A 65 6.20 -5.76 -5.94
N VAL A 66 5.60 -6.95 -6.00
CA VAL A 66 4.67 -7.34 -7.04
C VAL A 66 3.31 -7.61 -6.44
N GLU A 67 2.30 -6.90 -6.90
CA GLU A 67 0.92 -7.25 -6.59
C GLU A 67 0.37 -8.22 -7.65
N PHE A 68 -0.06 -9.39 -7.25
CA PHE A 68 -0.92 -10.26 -8.04
C PHE A 68 -2.37 -9.84 -7.83
N PHE A 69 -3.07 -9.48 -8.89
CA PHE A 69 -4.43 -8.95 -8.81
C PHE A 69 -5.31 -9.39 -9.99
N SER A 70 -6.59 -9.12 -9.87
CA SER A 70 -7.53 -9.19 -11.01
C SER A 70 -8.58 -8.09 -10.87
N TYR A 71 -8.91 -7.43 -11.97
CA TYR A 71 -10.03 -6.48 -11.99
C TYR A 71 -11.38 -7.14 -11.63
N ALA A 72 -11.53 -8.46 -11.83
CA ALA A 72 -12.76 -9.18 -11.45
C ALA A 72 -12.81 -9.55 -9.96
N CYS A 73 -11.74 -9.34 -9.20
CA CYS A 73 -11.69 -9.72 -7.78
C CYS A 73 -12.21 -8.59 -6.89
N PRO A 74 -13.30 -8.82 -6.10
CA PRO A 74 -13.82 -7.80 -5.20
C PRO A 74 -12.84 -7.41 -4.10
N HIS A 75 -12.05 -8.34 -3.58
CA HIS A 75 -11.04 -8.03 -2.56
C HIS A 75 -9.84 -7.23 -3.11
N CYS A 76 -9.52 -7.37 -4.41
CA CYS A 76 -8.54 -6.49 -5.05
C CYS A 76 -9.10 -5.06 -5.15
N PHE A 77 -10.38 -4.93 -5.51
CA PHE A 77 -11.06 -3.65 -5.55
C PHE A 77 -11.12 -2.96 -4.16
N GLU A 78 -11.40 -3.71 -3.11
CA GLU A 78 -11.43 -3.21 -1.74
C GLU A 78 -10.03 -2.78 -1.28
N PHE A 79 -8.99 -3.56 -1.57
CA PHE A 79 -7.61 -3.30 -1.16
C PHE A 79 -6.94 -2.14 -1.92
N GLU A 80 -7.36 -1.85 -3.15
CA GLU A 80 -6.73 -0.85 -4.03
C GLU A 80 -6.52 0.53 -3.37
N PRO A 81 -7.52 1.16 -2.70
CA PRO A 81 -7.31 2.45 -2.05
C PRO A 81 -6.25 2.44 -0.96
N THR A 82 -6.17 1.37 -0.17
CA THR A 82 -5.19 1.21 0.90
C THR A 82 -3.79 1.03 0.33
N LEU A 83 -3.65 0.21 -0.72
CA LEU A 83 -2.39 -0.01 -1.42
C LEU A 83 -1.88 1.26 -2.12
N GLU A 84 -2.76 1.98 -2.83
CA GLU A 84 -2.42 3.25 -3.49
C GLU A 84 -1.98 4.33 -2.50
N ALA A 85 -2.64 4.42 -1.34
CA ALA A 85 -2.24 5.35 -0.29
C ALA A 85 -0.83 5.03 0.23
N TRP A 86 -0.52 3.75 0.41
CA TRP A 86 0.80 3.30 0.82
C TRP A 86 1.88 3.59 -0.23
N LEU A 87 1.61 3.31 -1.50
CA LEU A 87 2.55 3.52 -2.61
C LEU A 87 3.04 4.97 -2.71
N LYS A 88 2.19 5.95 -2.43
CA LYS A 88 2.55 7.39 -2.45
C LYS A 88 3.69 7.73 -1.49
N HIS A 89 3.87 6.95 -0.44
CA HIS A 89 4.90 7.17 0.58
C HIS A 89 6.15 6.30 0.39
N LYS A 90 6.10 5.28 -0.49
CA LYS A 90 7.16 4.26 -0.61
C LYS A 90 7.94 4.28 -1.94
N ALA A 91 7.54 5.12 -2.88
CA ALA A 91 8.07 5.12 -4.24
C ALA A 91 9.63 5.03 -4.38
N PRO A 92 10.47 5.71 -3.59
CA PRO A 92 11.91 5.64 -3.81
C PRO A 92 12.58 4.35 -3.27
N GLU A 93 11.89 3.62 -2.39
CA GLU A 93 12.48 2.44 -1.70
C GLU A 93 12.20 1.13 -2.42
N ILE A 94 11.19 1.12 -3.26
CA ILE A 94 10.67 -0.08 -3.90
C ILE A 94 10.55 0.09 -5.41
N ARG A 95 10.62 -1.02 -6.12
CA ARG A 95 10.11 -1.16 -7.49
C ARG A 95 8.78 -1.88 -7.44
N PHE A 96 7.72 -1.11 -7.44
CA PHE A 96 6.36 -1.68 -7.47
C PHE A 96 5.92 -1.98 -8.89
N ARG A 97 5.21 -3.10 -9.07
CA ARG A 97 4.54 -3.47 -10.31
C ARG A 97 3.33 -4.34 -10.02
N ARG A 98 2.34 -4.26 -10.88
CA ARG A 98 1.18 -5.16 -10.86
C ARG A 98 1.37 -6.29 -11.85
N SER A 99 0.87 -7.46 -11.49
CA SER A 99 0.84 -8.65 -12.32
C SER A 99 -0.59 -9.17 -12.36
N PRO A 100 -1.34 -8.90 -13.43
CA PRO A 100 -2.70 -9.40 -13.56
C PRO A 100 -2.70 -10.91 -13.71
N VAL A 101 -3.62 -11.61 -13.03
CA VAL A 101 -3.73 -13.07 -13.07
C VAL A 101 -5.11 -13.53 -13.57
N PRO A 102 -5.24 -14.77 -14.09
CA PRO A 102 -6.51 -15.33 -14.52
C PRO A 102 -7.35 -15.75 -13.31
N PHE A 103 -8.15 -14.82 -12.75
CA PHE A 103 -8.95 -15.10 -11.56
C PHE A 103 -10.25 -15.86 -11.88
N LEU A 104 -10.97 -15.44 -12.93
CA LEU A 104 -12.21 -16.07 -13.39
C LEU A 104 -12.13 -16.30 -14.90
N GLN A 105 -12.61 -17.48 -15.37
CA GLN A 105 -12.55 -17.87 -16.77
C GLN A 105 -13.20 -16.86 -17.72
N ASN A 106 -14.34 -16.30 -17.32
CA ASN A 106 -15.12 -15.36 -18.13
C ASN A 106 -14.47 -13.96 -18.23
N PHE A 107 -13.45 -13.68 -17.44
CA PHE A 107 -12.79 -12.37 -17.36
C PHE A 107 -11.31 -12.42 -17.72
N ARG A 108 -10.92 -13.37 -18.55
CA ARG A 108 -9.54 -13.44 -19.10
C ARG A 108 -9.15 -12.21 -19.91
N VAL A 109 -10.13 -11.44 -20.37
CA VAL A 109 -9.96 -10.16 -21.07
C VAL A 109 -9.17 -9.14 -20.24
N PHE A 110 -9.23 -9.19 -18.91
CA PHE A 110 -8.60 -8.22 -18.04
C PHE A 110 -7.06 -8.29 -18.03
N GLN A 111 -6.46 -9.47 -18.24
CA GLN A 111 -5.00 -9.56 -18.31
C GLN A 111 -4.41 -8.80 -19.52
N PRO A 112 -4.82 -9.09 -20.77
CA PRO A 112 -4.32 -8.34 -21.90
C PRO A 112 -4.76 -6.87 -21.88
N ALA A 113 -5.92 -6.54 -21.29
CA ALA A 113 -6.34 -5.16 -21.12
C ALA A 113 -5.37 -4.36 -20.22
N TYR A 114 -4.95 -4.93 -19.09
CA TYR A 114 -3.95 -4.30 -18.24
C TYR A 114 -2.65 -4.02 -19.01
N PHE A 115 -2.12 -4.99 -19.74
CA PHE A 115 -0.87 -4.82 -20.48
C PHE A 115 -0.99 -3.86 -21.67
N ALA A 116 -2.18 -3.77 -22.29
CA ALA A 116 -2.45 -2.74 -23.29
C ALA A 116 -2.41 -1.34 -22.68
N LEU A 117 -3.02 -1.15 -21.50
CA LEU A 117 -2.97 0.10 -20.75
C LEU A 117 -1.55 0.43 -20.28
N GLU A 118 -0.80 -0.56 -19.84
CA GLU A 118 0.61 -0.39 -19.45
C GLU A 118 1.45 0.11 -20.63
N ALA A 119 1.27 -0.48 -21.81
CA ALA A 119 1.96 -0.05 -23.03
C ALA A 119 1.59 1.38 -23.47
N MET A 120 0.41 1.86 -23.08
CA MET A 120 -0.06 3.22 -23.31
C MET A 120 0.38 4.21 -22.22
N GLY A 121 1.01 3.74 -21.11
CA GLY A 121 1.27 4.55 -19.92
C GLY A 121 -0.01 5.03 -19.22
N ALA A 122 -1.08 4.28 -19.31
CA ALA A 122 -2.43 4.67 -18.90
C ALA A 122 -2.96 3.90 -17.67
N VAL A 123 -2.12 3.05 -17.05
CA VAL A 123 -2.53 2.25 -15.88
C VAL A 123 -3.01 3.16 -14.76
N ASP A 124 -2.23 4.16 -14.35
CA ASP A 124 -2.57 5.05 -13.23
C ASP A 124 -3.90 5.78 -13.43
N VAL A 125 -4.24 6.11 -14.68
CA VAL A 125 -5.50 6.75 -15.04
C VAL A 125 -6.67 5.79 -15.01
N MET A 126 -6.46 4.54 -15.43
CA MET A 126 -7.54 3.57 -15.70
C MET A 126 -7.74 2.55 -14.59
N GLN A 127 -6.76 2.31 -13.72
CA GLN A 127 -6.81 1.28 -12.69
C GLN A 127 -8.09 1.34 -11.86
N GLN A 128 -8.31 2.43 -11.16
CA GLN A 128 -9.50 2.61 -10.33
C GLN A 128 -10.78 2.68 -11.15
N LYS A 129 -10.74 3.24 -12.37
CA LYS A 129 -11.91 3.39 -13.24
C LYS A 129 -12.43 2.05 -13.76
N ILE A 130 -11.55 1.09 -14.04
CA ILE A 130 -11.98 -0.26 -14.42
C ILE A 130 -12.58 -0.97 -13.22
N PHE A 131 -11.96 -0.87 -12.05
CA PHE A 131 -12.53 -1.39 -10.81
C PHE A 131 -13.91 -0.80 -10.53
N ASP A 132 -14.07 0.51 -10.60
CA ASP A 132 -15.34 1.19 -10.34
C ASP A 132 -16.42 0.77 -11.35
N ALA A 133 -16.09 0.78 -12.64
CA ALA A 133 -17.00 0.37 -13.70
C ALA A 133 -17.49 -1.07 -13.48
N PHE A 134 -16.59 -1.99 -13.10
CA PHE A 134 -16.95 -3.39 -12.90
C PHE A 134 -17.69 -3.62 -11.56
N HIS A 135 -17.17 -3.13 -10.45
CA HIS A 135 -17.69 -3.47 -9.12
C HIS A 135 -18.80 -2.55 -8.64
N LYS A 136 -18.72 -1.23 -8.89
CA LYS A 136 -19.72 -0.25 -8.47
C LYS A 136 -20.83 -0.07 -9.51
N GLU A 137 -20.44 0.18 -10.77
CA GLU A 137 -21.39 0.47 -11.84
C GLU A 137 -21.97 -0.79 -12.48
N ARG A 138 -21.45 -1.97 -12.13
CA ARG A 138 -21.91 -3.27 -12.65
C ARG A 138 -21.88 -3.37 -14.18
N GLN A 139 -20.93 -2.65 -14.80
CA GLN A 139 -20.74 -2.71 -16.23
C GLN A 139 -20.26 -4.09 -16.66
N ARG A 140 -20.78 -4.54 -17.80
CA ARG A 140 -20.31 -5.76 -18.43
C ARG A 140 -19.02 -5.47 -19.20
N LEU A 141 -17.89 -5.94 -18.68
CA LEU A 141 -16.55 -5.73 -19.25
C LEU A 141 -15.93 -7.08 -19.65
N ASP A 142 -16.70 -7.94 -20.30
CA ASP A 142 -16.28 -9.28 -20.70
C ASP A 142 -15.68 -9.35 -22.12
N LYS A 143 -15.70 -8.23 -22.85
CA LYS A 143 -15.13 -8.10 -24.19
C LYS A 143 -14.13 -6.96 -24.26
N PRO A 144 -13.10 -7.04 -25.12
CA PRO A 144 -12.13 -5.95 -25.27
C PRO A 144 -12.78 -4.64 -25.75
N GLU A 145 -13.87 -4.71 -26.55
CA GLU A 145 -14.61 -3.56 -27.04
C GLU A 145 -15.29 -2.77 -25.91
N ASP A 146 -15.79 -3.47 -24.88
CA ASP A 146 -16.41 -2.82 -23.70
C ASP A 146 -15.35 -2.01 -22.93
N ILE A 147 -14.16 -2.58 -22.77
CA ILE A 147 -13.04 -1.88 -22.11
C ILE A 147 -12.54 -0.73 -23.00
N ALA A 148 -12.48 -0.92 -24.33
CA ALA A 148 -12.11 0.13 -25.26
C ALA A 148 -13.10 1.32 -25.22
N ALA A 149 -14.39 1.06 -25.05
CA ALA A 149 -15.40 2.10 -24.86
C ALA A 149 -15.17 2.88 -23.54
N LEU A 150 -14.82 2.19 -22.45
CA LEU A 150 -14.45 2.81 -21.18
C LEU A 150 -13.17 3.65 -21.31
N VAL A 151 -12.17 3.16 -22.05
CA VAL A 151 -10.92 3.88 -22.37
C VAL A 151 -11.24 5.19 -23.11
N ALA A 152 -12.10 5.12 -24.15
CA ALA A 152 -12.54 6.30 -24.92
C ALA A 152 -13.30 7.31 -24.04
N LYS A 153 -14.22 6.85 -23.18
CA LYS A 153 -14.96 7.69 -22.22
C LYS A 153 -14.02 8.47 -21.29
N ASN A 154 -12.82 7.95 -21.06
CA ASN A 154 -11.81 8.58 -20.21
C ASN A 154 -10.75 9.38 -20.99
N GLY A 155 -11.01 9.71 -22.25
CA GLY A 155 -10.15 10.58 -23.07
C GLY A 155 -8.90 9.91 -23.63
N LEU A 156 -8.82 8.58 -23.61
CA LEU A 156 -7.72 7.81 -24.15
C LEU A 156 -8.10 7.25 -25.55
N ASP A 157 -7.09 6.91 -26.35
CA ASP A 157 -7.29 6.39 -27.70
C ASP A 157 -7.69 4.90 -27.70
N PRO A 158 -8.95 4.55 -28.03
CA PRO A 158 -9.42 3.18 -28.04
C PRO A 158 -8.76 2.35 -29.15
N LYS A 159 -8.28 2.96 -30.27
CA LYS A 159 -7.59 2.24 -31.34
C LYS A 159 -6.21 1.80 -30.88
N LYS A 160 -5.48 2.65 -30.13
CA LYS A 160 -4.20 2.30 -29.51
C LYS A 160 -4.38 1.18 -28.49
N PHE A 161 -5.44 1.27 -27.67
CA PHE A 161 -5.79 0.22 -26.71
C PHE A 161 -6.02 -1.12 -27.43
N MET A 162 -6.87 -1.16 -28.45
CA MET A 162 -7.17 -2.41 -29.19
C MET A 162 -5.93 -2.98 -29.90
N ALA A 163 -5.09 -2.13 -30.48
CA ALA A 163 -3.83 -2.54 -31.07
C ALA A 163 -2.89 -3.14 -30.02
N GLY A 164 -2.76 -2.51 -28.84
CA GLY A 164 -2.00 -3.02 -27.70
C GLY A 164 -2.56 -4.33 -27.16
N PHE A 165 -3.89 -4.42 -27.03
CA PHE A 165 -4.59 -5.62 -26.56
C PHE A 165 -4.29 -6.86 -27.42
N SER A 166 -4.27 -6.70 -28.75
CA SER A 166 -4.04 -7.78 -29.71
C SER A 166 -2.54 -7.99 -30.04
N ALA A 167 -1.64 -7.19 -29.46
CA ALA A 167 -0.23 -7.27 -29.77
C ALA A 167 0.39 -8.57 -29.28
N PHE A 168 1.31 -9.14 -30.08
CA PHE A 168 2.08 -10.33 -29.70
C PHE A 168 2.80 -10.14 -28.35
N GLY A 169 3.40 -8.97 -28.11
CA GLY A 169 4.08 -8.64 -26.85
C GLY A 169 3.15 -8.69 -25.63
N THR A 170 1.87 -8.36 -25.79
CA THR A 170 0.85 -8.49 -24.74
C THR A 170 0.61 -9.95 -24.40
N GLY A 171 0.51 -10.83 -25.39
CA GLY A 171 0.41 -12.29 -25.16
C GLY A 171 1.62 -12.85 -24.40
N VAL A 172 2.82 -12.39 -24.73
CA VAL A 172 4.05 -12.77 -24.01
C VAL A 172 3.98 -12.31 -22.55
N LYS A 173 3.59 -11.07 -22.29
CA LYS A 173 3.45 -10.53 -20.91
C LYS A 173 2.39 -11.30 -20.11
N VAL A 174 1.26 -11.66 -20.70
CA VAL A 174 0.25 -12.51 -20.06
C VAL A 174 0.83 -13.87 -19.65
N SER A 175 1.57 -14.51 -20.54
CA SER A 175 2.25 -15.79 -20.24
C SER A 175 3.27 -15.64 -19.11
N GLN A 176 4.07 -14.58 -19.13
CA GLN A 176 5.04 -14.28 -18.08
C GLN A 176 4.36 -14.00 -16.73
N ALA A 177 3.25 -13.27 -16.71
CA ALA A 177 2.49 -13.02 -15.48
C ALA A 177 1.91 -14.31 -14.89
N ASN A 178 1.38 -15.19 -15.73
CA ASN A 178 0.87 -16.49 -15.31
C ASN A 178 1.99 -17.39 -14.76
N GLN A 179 3.15 -17.40 -15.40
CA GLN A 179 4.31 -18.14 -14.92
C GLN A 179 4.79 -17.61 -13.57
N LEU A 180 4.93 -16.28 -13.45
CA LEU A 180 5.35 -15.64 -12.21
C LEU A 180 4.40 -15.97 -11.05
N PHE A 181 3.09 -15.95 -11.27
CA PHE A 181 2.10 -16.33 -10.29
C PHE A 181 2.27 -17.80 -9.85
N THR A 182 2.47 -18.70 -10.80
CA THR A 182 2.73 -20.13 -10.51
C THR A 182 4.02 -20.33 -9.73
N ASP A 183 5.12 -19.72 -10.16
CA ASP A 183 6.43 -19.86 -9.54
C ASP A 183 6.45 -19.27 -8.11
N SER A 184 5.67 -18.23 -7.85
CA SER A 184 5.52 -17.63 -6.53
C SER A 184 4.79 -18.53 -5.53
N SER A 185 4.08 -19.55 -5.99
CA SER A 185 3.16 -20.39 -5.20
C SER A 185 2.02 -19.59 -4.54
N ALA A 186 1.72 -18.39 -5.04
CA ALA A 186 0.53 -17.65 -4.64
C ALA A 186 -0.73 -18.42 -5.06
N ASN A 187 -1.73 -18.46 -4.20
CA ASN A 187 -2.95 -19.26 -4.39
C ASN A 187 -4.24 -18.42 -4.48
N GLY A 188 -4.11 -17.10 -4.52
CA GLY A 188 -5.26 -16.19 -4.60
C GLY A 188 -4.83 -14.73 -4.81
N VAL A 189 -5.83 -13.87 -4.96
CA VAL A 189 -5.64 -12.43 -5.14
C VAL A 189 -6.59 -11.64 -4.21
N PRO A 190 -6.19 -10.46 -3.72
CA PRO A 190 -4.87 -9.86 -3.91
C PRO A 190 -3.79 -10.60 -3.11
N THR A 191 -2.60 -10.71 -3.68
CA THR A 191 -1.40 -11.20 -2.99
C THR A 191 -0.22 -10.32 -3.39
N VAL A 192 0.59 -9.93 -2.42
CA VAL A 192 1.80 -9.13 -2.66
C VAL A 192 3.03 -10.00 -2.42
N MET A 193 3.87 -10.10 -3.43
CA MET A 193 5.18 -10.74 -3.37
C MET A 193 6.27 -9.69 -3.12
N VAL A 194 7.13 -9.93 -2.14
CA VAL A 194 8.26 -9.06 -1.83
C VAL A 194 9.57 -9.78 -2.14
N GLN A 195 10.37 -9.20 -3.01
CA GLN A 195 11.71 -9.64 -3.44
C GLN A 195 11.76 -11.09 -3.94
N GLY A 196 10.66 -11.62 -4.49
CA GLY A 196 10.60 -13.03 -4.91
C GLY A 196 10.74 -14.04 -3.77
N ARG A 197 10.64 -13.62 -2.51
CA ARG A 197 10.95 -14.43 -1.33
C ARG A 197 9.78 -14.58 -0.36
N PHE A 198 8.91 -13.61 -0.30
CA PHE A 198 7.82 -13.53 0.67
C PHE A 198 6.51 -13.21 0.00
N LEU A 199 5.42 -13.74 0.55
CA LEU A 199 4.05 -13.44 0.18
C LEU A 199 3.29 -12.90 1.38
N THR A 200 2.47 -11.87 1.18
CA THR A 200 1.48 -11.40 2.13
C THR A 200 0.20 -10.99 1.43
N SER A 201 -0.91 -10.91 2.13
CA SER A 201 -2.18 -10.49 1.58
C SER A 201 -3.16 -10.12 2.69
N PRO A 202 -4.23 -9.36 2.41
CA PRO A 202 -5.31 -9.14 3.38
C PRO A 202 -5.96 -10.42 3.89
N THR A 203 -5.97 -11.50 3.10
CA THR A 203 -6.54 -12.78 3.50
C THR A 203 -5.58 -13.66 4.30
N LEU A 204 -4.29 -13.39 4.24
CA LEU A 204 -3.27 -14.15 4.96
C LEU A 204 -3.05 -13.59 6.37
N VAL A 205 -3.05 -12.27 6.50
CA VAL A 205 -2.86 -11.62 7.80
C VAL A 205 -4.05 -11.85 8.73
N LYS A 206 -3.77 -11.94 10.05
CA LYS A 206 -4.82 -12.12 11.05
C LYS A 206 -5.37 -10.77 11.48
N ALA A 207 -6.63 -10.50 11.15
CA ALA A 207 -7.36 -9.30 11.54
C ALA A 207 -8.85 -9.63 11.76
N ALA A 208 -9.56 -8.78 12.49
CA ALA A 208 -10.97 -9.00 12.82
C ALA A 208 -11.91 -8.47 11.73
N THR A 209 -11.47 -7.48 10.97
CA THR A 209 -12.27 -6.81 9.93
C THR A 209 -11.47 -6.67 8.63
N ILE A 210 -12.18 -6.48 7.50
CA ILE A 210 -11.55 -6.24 6.20
C ILE A 210 -10.62 -5.01 6.24
N PRO A 211 -11.04 -3.81 6.71
CA PRO A 211 -10.15 -2.66 6.77
C PRO A 211 -8.88 -2.87 7.64
N GLU A 212 -9.02 -3.62 8.74
CA GLU A 212 -7.86 -3.99 9.56
C GLU A 212 -6.93 -4.93 8.81
N SER A 213 -7.46 -5.91 8.06
CA SER A 213 -6.65 -6.84 7.28
C SER A 213 -5.88 -6.15 6.16
N GLU A 214 -6.50 -5.20 5.48
CA GLU A 214 -5.85 -4.38 4.46
C GLU A 214 -4.72 -3.54 5.03
N THR A 215 -4.98 -2.83 6.14
CA THR A 215 -3.96 -2.05 6.86
C THR A 215 -2.83 -2.95 7.34
N ARG A 216 -3.14 -4.11 7.90
CA ARG A 216 -2.15 -5.06 8.39
C ARG A 216 -1.31 -5.66 7.26
N ALA A 217 -1.92 -5.94 6.10
CA ALA A 217 -1.19 -6.40 4.92
C ALA A 217 -0.15 -5.37 4.46
N VAL A 218 -0.50 -4.09 4.43
CA VAL A 218 0.43 -3.01 4.09
C VAL A 218 1.57 -2.90 5.12
N LEU A 219 1.28 -3.03 6.41
CA LEU A 219 2.31 -3.08 7.46
C LEU A 219 3.21 -4.31 7.31
N ALA A 220 2.67 -5.45 6.88
CA ALA A 220 3.47 -6.63 6.59
C ALA A 220 4.39 -6.41 5.38
N ILE A 221 3.94 -5.72 4.33
CA ILE A 221 4.79 -5.34 3.20
C ILE A 221 5.94 -4.44 3.69
N ASP A 222 5.66 -3.42 4.51
CA ASP A 222 6.68 -2.53 5.08
C ASP A 222 7.72 -3.31 5.88
N TYR A 223 7.27 -4.20 6.74
CA TYR A 223 8.14 -5.06 7.52
C TYR A 223 9.06 -5.91 6.62
N LEU A 224 8.49 -6.55 5.58
CA LEU A 224 9.24 -7.39 4.66
C LEU A 224 10.24 -6.59 3.81
N VAL A 225 9.87 -5.39 3.37
CA VAL A 225 10.78 -4.47 2.67
C VAL A 225 11.96 -4.10 3.58
N ALA A 226 11.70 -3.80 4.85
CA ALA A 226 12.76 -3.50 5.82
C ALA A 226 13.67 -4.71 6.07
N GLN A 227 13.12 -5.93 6.19
CA GLN A 227 13.90 -7.17 6.35
C GLN A 227 14.82 -7.40 5.14
N VAL A 228 14.31 -7.26 3.92
CA VAL A 228 15.12 -7.43 2.70
C VAL A 228 16.25 -6.41 2.65
N ARG A 229 15.99 -5.14 2.99
CA ARG A 229 17.02 -4.09 3.02
C ARG A 229 18.09 -4.32 4.10
N ALA A 230 17.72 -4.97 5.20
CA ALA A 230 18.66 -5.38 6.25
C ALA A 230 19.44 -6.66 5.91
N GLY A 231 19.22 -7.26 4.73
CA GLY A 231 19.94 -8.48 4.28
C GLY A 231 19.33 -9.79 4.77
N HIS A 232 18.10 -9.79 5.29
CA HIS A 232 17.38 -10.97 5.83
C HIS A 232 16.47 -11.64 4.81
#